data_d24e6de8d929b8679baf6051111bd456
#
_entry.id   d24e6de8d929b8679baf6051111bd456
#
_cell.length_a   1.000
_cell.length_b   1.000
_cell.length_c   1.000
_cell.angle_alpha   90.00
_cell.angle_beta   90.00
_cell.angle_gamma   90.00
#
_symmetry.space_group_name_H-M   'P 1'
#
loop_
_entity.id
_entity.type
_entity.pdbx_description
1 polymer ?
#
loop_
_entity_poly.entity_id
_entity_poly.type
_entity_poly.pdbx_seq_one_letter_code
_entity_poly.pdbx_strand_id
1 'polypeptide(L)'
;RVLFRSFVQSPYFTKETVEKEKGIIGQEIQMYLDDPNWRLFFGILGNLYPKHPLHIDIAGTVASIAEITAEDLYTCYNTFYHPSNMTLFVVGKMDPEALMAFIRENQAAKEFPAAQPIRRHFPEETAADIVKESAIEMAVTRAKVLVGLKGLDEVPTTGRDLMKYQVTVNLLLQLLFGNTSQNYLALYDEGLLDDSFSYDFNLEDRKSV
;
A
#
# COMPACT_ATOMS: atom_id res chain seq x y z
N ARG A 1 25.57 -0.07 -12.98
CA ARG A 1 25.90 1.19 -12.25
C ARG A 1 25.22 2.42 -12.88
N VAL A 2 25.14 2.55 -14.20
CA VAL A 2 24.58 3.71 -14.90
C VAL A 2 23.05 3.71 -14.87
N LEU A 3 22.39 2.55 -15.00
CA LEU A 3 20.92 2.42 -15.06
C LEU A 3 20.22 2.98 -13.82
N PHE A 4 20.73 2.70 -12.63
CA PHE A 4 20.11 3.14 -11.37
C PHE A 4 20.19 4.66 -11.15
N ARG A 5 21.22 5.32 -11.69
CA ARG A 5 21.41 6.76 -11.58
C ARG A 5 20.48 7.54 -12.50
N SER A 6 20.28 7.05 -13.72
CA SER A 6 19.47 7.74 -14.72
C SER A 6 17.98 7.53 -14.49
N PHE A 7 17.55 6.34 -14.07
CA PHE A 7 16.12 6.02 -13.91
C PHE A 7 15.41 6.96 -12.91
N VAL A 8 16.01 7.16 -11.73
CA VAL A 8 15.38 7.96 -10.66
C VAL A 8 15.62 9.46 -10.82
N GLN A 9 16.72 9.87 -11.49
CA GLN A 9 17.15 11.27 -11.50
C GLN A 9 17.05 11.95 -12.87
N SER A 10 16.70 11.22 -13.90
CA SER A 10 16.57 11.73 -15.28
C SER A 10 15.42 10.99 -15.98
N PRO A 11 14.18 11.31 -15.63
CA PRO A 11 13.01 10.64 -16.21
C PRO A 11 12.92 10.95 -17.71
N TYR A 12 12.45 9.97 -18.44
CA TYR A 12 12.19 10.11 -19.87
C TYR A 12 10.84 9.51 -20.21
N PHE A 13 9.81 10.34 -20.21
CA PHE A 13 8.45 9.96 -20.56
C PHE A 13 8.09 10.55 -21.93
N THR A 14 7.72 9.68 -22.87
CA THR A 14 7.20 10.09 -24.17
C THR A 14 5.76 9.60 -24.30
N LYS A 15 4.98 10.24 -25.16
CA LYS A 15 3.62 9.78 -25.44
C LYS A 15 3.61 8.32 -25.88
N GLU A 16 4.56 7.91 -26.71
CA GLU A 16 4.66 6.54 -27.21
C GLU A 16 4.95 5.53 -26.10
N THR A 17 5.93 5.83 -25.21
CA THR A 17 6.25 4.93 -24.09
C THR A 17 5.11 4.84 -23.10
N VAL A 18 4.41 5.93 -22.83
CA VAL A 18 3.25 5.95 -21.94
C VAL A 18 2.10 5.11 -22.50
N GLU A 19 1.77 5.28 -23.79
CA GLU A 19 0.71 4.48 -24.43
C GLU A 19 1.03 2.98 -24.45
N LYS A 20 2.29 2.62 -24.68
CA LYS A 20 2.72 1.22 -24.59
C LYS A 20 2.54 0.66 -23.18
N GLU A 21 2.94 1.41 -22.16
CA GLU A 21 2.87 0.99 -20.75
C GLU A 21 1.42 0.85 -20.28
N LYS A 22 0.51 1.72 -20.73
CA LYS A 22 -0.93 1.58 -20.46
C LYS A 22 -1.48 0.22 -20.89
N GLY A 23 -1.03 -0.31 -22.02
CA GLY A 23 -1.41 -1.63 -22.49
C GLY A 23 -0.95 -2.75 -21.56
N ILE A 24 0.28 -2.65 -21.02
CA ILE A 24 0.86 -3.62 -20.11
C ILE A 24 0.12 -3.56 -18.74
N ILE A 25 -0.03 -2.36 -18.19
CA ILE A 25 -0.72 -2.15 -16.91
C ILE A 25 -2.20 -2.56 -17.03
N GLY A 26 -2.84 -2.31 -18.18
CA GLY A 26 -4.21 -2.74 -18.42
C GLY A 26 -4.39 -4.26 -18.34
N GLN A 27 -3.41 -5.04 -18.82
CA GLN A 27 -3.40 -6.50 -18.68
C GLN A 27 -3.17 -6.92 -17.21
N GLU A 28 -2.30 -6.22 -16.50
CA GLU A 28 -2.05 -6.46 -15.08
C GLU A 28 -3.32 -6.18 -14.24
N ILE A 29 -4.04 -5.09 -14.52
CA ILE A 29 -5.33 -4.79 -13.88
C ILE A 29 -6.33 -5.92 -14.10
N GLN A 30 -6.43 -6.46 -15.32
CA GLN A 30 -7.32 -7.58 -15.59
C GLN A 30 -6.95 -8.82 -14.77
N MET A 31 -5.65 -9.12 -14.65
CA MET A 31 -5.17 -10.23 -13.82
C MET A 31 -5.57 -10.05 -12.34
N TYR A 32 -5.49 -8.84 -11.79
CA TYR A 32 -5.93 -8.56 -10.41
C TYR A 32 -7.45 -8.64 -10.25
N LEU A 33 -8.21 -8.23 -11.26
CA LEU A 33 -9.66 -8.35 -11.24
C LEU A 33 -10.15 -9.80 -11.22
N ASP A 34 -9.35 -10.74 -11.74
CA ASP A 34 -9.61 -12.17 -11.73
C ASP A 34 -9.13 -12.86 -10.44
N ASP A 35 -8.38 -12.18 -9.57
CA ASP A 35 -7.92 -12.72 -8.28
C ASP A 35 -8.97 -12.48 -7.16
N PRO A 36 -9.60 -13.55 -6.63
CA PRO A 36 -10.58 -13.40 -5.55
C PRO A 36 -10.04 -12.80 -4.26
N ASN A 37 -8.76 -13.02 -3.93
CA ASN A 37 -8.17 -12.48 -2.71
C ASN A 37 -7.92 -10.98 -2.86
N TRP A 38 -7.46 -10.55 -4.04
CA TRP A 38 -7.31 -9.14 -4.37
C TRP A 38 -8.64 -8.40 -4.30
N ARG A 39 -9.69 -9.01 -4.89
CA ARG A 39 -11.05 -8.46 -4.87
C ARG A 39 -11.62 -8.34 -3.46
N LEU A 40 -11.38 -9.33 -2.59
CA LEU A 40 -11.76 -9.27 -1.19
C LEU A 40 -11.02 -8.18 -0.43
N PHE A 41 -9.71 -8.07 -0.64
CA PHE A 41 -8.88 -7.07 0.04
C PHE A 41 -9.32 -5.64 -0.30
N PHE A 42 -9.45 -5.30 -1.57
CA PHE A 42 -9.95 -3.98 -1.96
C PHE A 42 -11.44 -3.79 -1.66
N GLY A 43 -12.22 -4.86 -1.66
CA GLY A 43 -13.62 -4.85 -1.22
C GLY A 43 -13.76 -4.43 0.24
N ILE A 44 -12.99 -5.03 1.15
CA ILE A 44 -13.03 -4.64 2.56
C ILE A 44 -12.49 -3.24 2.80
N LEU A 45 -11.44 -2.82 2.08
CA LEU A 45 -10.97 -1.44 2.15
C LEU A 45 -12.04 -0.45 1.67
N GLY A 46 -12.78 -0.78 0.61
CA GLY A 46 -13.92 0.02 0.14
C GLY A 46 -15.05 0.12 1.16
N ASN A 47 -15.28 -0.95 1.92
CA ASN A 47 -16.28 -0.96 2.98
C ASN A 47 -15.85 -0.15 4.21
N LEU A 48 -14.59 -0.26 4.63
CA LEU A 48 -14.06 0.41 5.81
C LEU A 48 -13.68 1.88 5.55
N TYR A 49 -13.25 2.19 4.32
CA TYR A 49 -12.70 3.49 3.92
C TYR A 49 -13.33 4.04 2.63
N PRO A 50 -14.66 4.19 2.56
CA PRO A 50 -15.34 4.54 1.31
C PRO A 50 -14.96 5.92 0.74
N LYS A 51 -14.44 6.82 1.56
CA LYS A 51 -14.03 8.18 1.16
C LYS A 51 -12.51 8.36 1.12
N HIS A 52 -11.77 7.57 1.90
CA HIS A 52 -10.33 7.71 2.02
C HIS A 52 -9.62 7.04 0.83
N PRO A 53 -8.57 7.63 0.26
CA PRO A 53 -7.85 7.06 -0.88
C PRO A 53 -7.32 5.63 -0.69
N LEU A 54 -7.26 5.13 0.54
CA LEU A 54 -6.81 3.77 0.87
C LEU A 54 -7.62 2.67 0.15
N HIS A 55 -8.89 2.93 -0.20
CA HIS A 55 -9.71 1.98 -0.93
C HIS A 55 -9.41 1.93 -2.44
N ILE A 56 -8.65 2.89 -2.95
CA ILE A 56 -8.32 2.95 -4.37
C ILE A 56 -7.19 1.97 -4.65
N ASP A 57 -7.41 1.05 -5.57
CA ASP A 57 -6.36 0.16 -6.05
C ASP A 57 -5.20 0.97 -6.62
N ILE A 58 -3.97 0.65 -6.20
CA ILE A 58 -2.77 1.36 -6.63
C ILE A 58 -2.53 1.26 -8.14
N ALA A 59 -2.99 0.17 -8.76
CA ALA A 59 -2.95 0.01 -10.21
C ALA A 59 -4.01 0.86 -10.93
N GLY A 60 -5.01 1.34 -10.19
CA GLY A 60 -6.14 2.08 -10.75
C GLY A 60 -7.11 1.19 -11.52
N THR A 61 -7.75 1.77 -12.51
CA THR A 61 -8.65 1.08 -13.46
C THR A 61 -8.19 1.32 -14.88
N VAL A 62 -8.59 0.47 -15.82
CA VAL A 62 -8.30 0.67 -17.25
C VAL A 62 -8.77 2.06 -17.73
N ALA A 63 -9.91 2.54 -17.19
CA ALA A 63 -10.41 3.86 -17.52
C ALA A 63 -9.52 4.98 -16.94
N SER A 64 -9.09 4.87 -15.68
CA SER A 64 -8.25 5.90 -15.05
C SER A 64 -6.86 5.97 -15.66
N ILE A 65 -6.23 4.83 -15.98
CA ILE A 65 -4.90 4.84 -16.63
C ILE A 65 -4.96 5.36 -18.05
N ALA A 66 -6.09 5.21 -18.76
CA ALA A 66 -6.24 5.74 -20.11
C ALA A 66 -6.11 7.27 -20.17
N GLU A 67 -6.46 7.97 -19.08
CA GLU A 67 -6.38 9.43 -18.99
C GLU A 67 -4.97 9.95 -18.70
N ILE A 68 -4.07 9.10 -18.16
CA ILE A 68 -2.71 9.52 -17.76
C ILE A 68 -1.90 9.92 -18.99
N THR A 69 -1.25 11.07 -18.90
CA THR A 69 -0.36 11.60 -19.95
C THR A 69 1.10 11.62 -19.52
N ALA A 70 2.02 11.82 -20.46
CA ALA A 70 3.43 12.02 -20.14
C ALA A 70 3.63 13.29 -19.27
N GLU A 71 2.80 14.30 -19.45
CA GLU A 71 2.83 15.54 -18.67
C GLU A 71 2.43 15.28 -17.20
N ASP A 72 1.41 14.45 -16.98
CA ASP A 72 1.02 14.02 -15.62
C ASP A 72 2.16 13.27 -14.94
N LEU A 73 2.85 12.38 -15.64
CA LEU A 73 4.00 11.66 -15.11
C LEU A 73 5.15 12.61 -14.76
N TYR A 74 5.44 13.60 -15.60
CA TYR A 74 6.44 14.63 -15.25
C TYR A 74 5.99 15.48 -14.07
N THR A 75 4.72 15.81 -13.95
CA THR A 75 4.17 16.54 -12.80
C THR A 75 4.33 15.74 -11.51
N CYS A 76 3.98 14.45 -11.52
CA CYS A 76 4.20 13.55 -10.40
C CYS A 76 5.68 13.41 -10.06
N TYR A 77 6.53 13.22 -11.07
CA TYR A 77 7.96 13.11 -10.87
C TYR A 77 8.53 14.38 -10.21
N ASN A 78 8.26 15.54 -10.77
CA ASN A 78 8.78 16.81 -10.25
C ASN A 78 8.26 17.13 -8.83
N THR A 79 7.09 16.61 -8.47
CA THR A 79 6.51 16.79 -7.15
C THR A 79 7.12 15.85 -6.10
N PHE A 80 7.28 14.58 -6.43
CA PHE A 80 7.58 13.55 -5.43
C PHE A 80 9.03 13.06 -5.44
N TYR A 81 9.71 13.11 -6.59
CA TYR A 81 11.08 12.60 -6.76
C TYR A 81 12.16 13.66 -6.44
N HIS A 82 11.93 14.40 -5.37
CA HIS A 82 12.90 15.35 -4.85
C HIS A 82 13.77 14.71 -3.76
N PRO A 83 15.10 15.00 -3.66
CA PRO A 83 15.96 14.40 -2.64
C PRO A 83 15.47 14.57 -1.20
N SER A 84 14.76 15.66 -0.88
CA SER A 84 14.18 15.87 0.44
C SER A 84 13.02 14.93 0.79
N ASN A 85 12.46 14.25 -0.21
CA ASN A 85 11.36 13.31 -0.07
C ASN A 85 11.77 11.85 -0.32
N MET A 86 13.08 11.60 -0.50
CA MET A 86 13.59 10.27 -0.87
C MET A 86 14.61 9.79 0.16
N THR A 87 14.63 8.49 0.38
CA THR A 87 15.64 7.80 1.18
C THR A 87 16.34 6.75 0.32
N LEU A 88 17.67 6.80 0.30
CA LEU A 88 18.48 5.80 -0.40
C LEU A 88 18.94 4.73 0.60
N PHE A 89 18.51 3.49 0.38
CA PHE A 89 19.02 2.31 1.09
C PHE A 89 19.96 1.53 0.18
N VAL A 90 21.14 1.20 0.70
CA VAL A 90 22.12 0.36 -0.01
C VAL A 90 22.52 -0.79 0.88
N VAL A 91 22.33 -2.02 0.41
CA VAL A 91 22.68 -3.25 1.12
C VAL A 91 23.62 -4.08 0.25
N GLY A 92 24.73 -4.53 0.82
CA GLY A 92 25.72 -5.36 0.11
C GLY A 92 27.10 -5.34 0.77
N LYS A 93 28.05 -6.04 0.18
CA LYS A 93 29.45 -6.00 0.60
C LYS A 93 30.11 -4.76 0.01
N MET A 94 30.27 -3.71 0.81
CA MET A 94 30.88 -2.44 0.40
C MET A 94 31.53 -1.75 1.60
N ASP A 95 32.41 -0.79 1.32
CA ASP A 95 32.88 0.16 2.31
C ASP A 95 31.83 1.29 2.45
N PRO A 96 31.18 1.45 3.62
CA PRO A 96 30.14 2.46 3.83
C PRO A 96 30.67 3.90 3.67
N GLU A 97 31.89 4.18 4.11
CA GLU A 97 32.49 5.52 4.07
C GLU A 97 32.81 5.94 2.64
N ALA A 98 33.44 5.04 1.89
CA ALA A 98 33.73 5.25 0.47
C ALA A 98 32.44 5.43 -0.35
N LEU A 99 31.40 4.64 -0.04
CA LEU A 99 30.08 4.79 -0.69
C LEU A 99 29.45 6.13 -0.34
N MET A 100 29.47 6.53 0.92
CA MET A 100 28.91 7.81 1.37
C MET A 100 29.63 9.01 0.73
N ALA A 101 30.97 8.96 0.65
CA ALA A 101 31.75 9.99 -0.04
C ALA A 101 31.33 10.12 -1.51
N PHE A 102 31.22 8.98 -2.20
CA PHE A 102 30.77 8.92 -3.59
C PHE A 102 29.35 9.48 -3.79
N ILE A 103 28.40 9.15 -2.87
CA ILE A 103 27.01 9.67 -2.93
C ILE A 103 27.02 11.18 -2.73
N ARG A 104 27.76 11.69 -1.73
CA ARG A 104 27.86 13.13 -1.45
C ARG A 104 28.43 13.89 -2.64
N GLU A 105 29.52 13.44 -3.21
CA GLU A 105 30.13 14.04 -4.40
C GLU A 105 29.14 14.07 -5.57
N ASN A 106 28.46 12.94 -5.81
CA ASN A 106 27.48 12.84 -6.87
C ASN A 106 26.28 13.79 -6.68
N GLN A 107 25.80 13.97 -5.46
CA GLN A 107 24.67 14.85 -5.18
C GLN A 107 25.09 16.33 -5.16
N ALA A 108 26.29 16.65 -4.68
CA ALA A 108 26.84 18.01 -4.68
C ALA A 108 27.05 18.58 -6.10
N ALA A 109 27.23 17.70 -7.09
CA ALA A 109 27.38 18.11 -8.48
C ALA A 109 26.04 18.40 -9.20
N LYS A 110 24.91 18.37 -8.47
CA LYS A 110 23.58 18.57 -9.05
C LYS A 110 22.88 19.77 -8.42
N GLU A 111 22.13 20.45 -9.26
CA GLU A 111 21.21 21.51 -8.81
C GLU A 111 19.80 20.94 -8.74
N PHE A 112 19.13 21.15 -7.62
CA PHE A 112 17.75 20.78 -7.41
C PHE A 112 16.91 22.04 -7.20
N PRO A 113 15.67 22.07 -7.72
CA PRO A 113 14.75 23.15 -7.39
C PRO A 113 14.50 23.19 -5.88
N ALA A 114 13.98 24.29 -5.36
CA ALA A 114 13.60 24.37 -3.95
C ALA A 114 12.53 23.33 -3.61
N ALA A 115 12.74 22.60 -2.50
CA ALA A 115 11.76 21.63 -2.03
C ALA A 115 10.40 22.27 -1.77
N GLN A 116 9.35 21.67 -2.30
CA GLN A 116 7.98 22.09 -2.04
C GLN A 116 7.35 21.17 -0.99
N PRO A 117 6.58 21.71 -0.04
CA PRO A 117 5.90 20.88 0.95
C PRO A 117 4.80 20.05 0.29
N ILE A 118 4.86 18.75 0.47
CA ILE A 118 3.80 17.84 0.00
C ILE A 118 2.64 17.94 0.98
N ARG A 119 1.51 18.44 0.50
CA ARG A 119 0.27 18.54 1.27
C ARG A 119 -0.58 17.30 1.02
N ARG A 120 -0.89 16.58 2.09
CA ARG A 120 -1.82 15.44 2.05
C ARG A 120 -3.17 15.92 2.55
N HIS A 121 -4.22 15.56 1.83
CA HIS A 121 -5.59 15.81 2.22
C HIS A 121 -6.33 14.49 2.31
N PHE A 122 -6.88 14.21 3.48
CA PHE A 122 -7.72 13.04 3.70
C PHE A 122 -9.12 13.51 4.08
N PRO A 123 -10.17 12.99 3.43
CA PRO A 123 -11.53 13.29 3.83
C PRO A 123 -11.83 12.74 5.22
N GLU A 124 -12.69 13.43 5.96
CA GLU A 124 -13.16 12.94 7.24
C GLU A 124 -14.12 11.78 7.04
N GLU A 125 -13.92 10.73 7.80
CA GLU A 125 -14.76 9.54 7.84
C GLU A 125 -15.16 9.22 9.27
N THR A 126 -16.40 8.75 9.42
CA THR A 126 -16.97 8.34 10.68
C THR A 126 -17.43 6.89 10.63
N ALA A 127 -17.82 6.32 11.75
CA ALA A 127 -18.41 4.98 11.80
C ALA A 127 -19.68 4.84 10.94
N ALA A 128 -20.40 5.93 10.70
CA ALA A 128 -21.59 5.93 9.86
C ALA A 128 -21.32 5.76 8.37
N ASP A 129 -20.07 6.02 7.95
CA ASP A 129 -19.67 5.86 6.55
C ASP A 129 -19.33 4.41 6.20
N ILE A 130 -19.13 3.55 7.21
CA ILE A 130 -18.73 2.15 7.02
C ILE A 130 -19.87 1.38 6.36
N VAL A 131 -19.54 0.72 5.24
CA VAL A 131 -20.44 -0.22 4.56
C VAL A 131 -20.33 -1.56 5.27
N LYS A 132 -21.42 -2.02 5.87
CA LYS A 132 -21.40 -3.19 6.76
C LYS A 132 -21.17 -4.51 6.02
N GLU A 133 -21.62 -4.60 4.79
CA GLU A 133 -21.56 -5.84 4.01
C GLU A 133 -21.52 -5.52 2.52
N SER A 134 -20.74 -6.26 1.79
CA SER A 134 -20.74 -6.30 0.33
C SER A 134 -20.43 -7.71 -0.15
N ALA A 135 -20.95 -8.10 -1.30
CA ALA A 135 -20.69 -9.40 -1.91
C ALA A 135 -20.43 -9.25 -3.40
N ILE A 136 -19.58 -10.09 -3.93
CA ILE A 136 -19.31 -10.20 -5.36
C ILE A 136 -19.35 -11.66 -5.80
N GLU A 137 -19.90 -11.91 -6.97
CA GLU A 137 -19.91 -13.23 -7.58
C GLU A 137 -18.66 -13.42 -8.43
N MET A 138 -17.94 -14.50 -8.18
CA MET A 138 -16.73 -14.88 -8.93
C MET A 138 -16.66 -16.41 -9.08
N ALA A 139 -15.93 -16.87 -10.10
CA ALA A 139 -15.65 -18.30 -10.28
C ALA A 139 -14.64 -18.78 -9.23
N VAL A 140 -15.13 -19.22 -8.08
CA VAL A 140 -14.33 -19.74 -6.97
C VAL A 140 -14.79 -21.15 -6.58
N THR A 141 -13.88 -21.98 -6.13
CA THR A 141 -14.21 -23.35 -5.67
C THR A 141 -14.89 -23.38 -4.32
N ARG A 142 -14.68 -22.36 -3.50
CA ARG A 142 -15.26 -22.20 -2.14
C ARG A 142 -15.55 -20.72 -1.89
N ALA A 143 -16.63 -20.45 -1.19
CA ALA A 143 -16.92 -19.09 -0.73
C ALA A 143 -15.78 -18.58 0.16
N LYS A 144 -15.43 -17.32 -0.02
CA LYS A 144 -14.41 -16.63 0.76
C LYS A 144 -15.05 -15.48 1.49
N VAL A 145 -14.72 -15.29 2.76
CA VAL A 145 -15.22 -14.22 3.60
C VAL A 145 -14.05 -13.47 4.22
N LEU A 146 -14.11 -12.15 4.21
CA LEU A 146 -13.19 -11.28 4.92
C LEU A 146 -13.99 -10.38 5.86
N VAL A 147 -13.62 -10.37 7.13
CA VAL A 147 -14.21 -9.51 8.16
C VAL A 147 -13.19 -8.47 8.56
N GLY A 148 -13.53 -7.21 8.46
CA GLY A 148 -12.66 -6.10 8.83
C GLY A 148 -13.23 -5.26 9.96
N LEU A 149 -12.34 -4.76 10.81
CA LEU A 149 -12.66 -3.81 11.87
C LEU A 149 -11.81 -2.56 11.66
N LYS A 150 -12.43 -1.41 11.57
CA LYS A 150 -11.75 -0.13 11.50
C LYS A 150 -11.51 0.41 12.91
N GLY A 151 -10.23 0.63 13.26
CA GLY A 151 -9.90 1.35 14.49
C GLY A 151 -10.32 2.81 14.38
N LEU A 152 -11.12 3.25 15.34
CA LEU A 152 -11.63 4.64 15.43
C LEU A 152 -10.93 5.44 16.54
N ASP A 153 -10.13 4.77 17.36
CA ASP A 153 -9.42 5.38 18.47
C ASP A 153 -8.18 6.15 18.01
N GLU A 154 -7.74 7.08 18.85
CA GLU A 154 -6.48 7.78 18.64
C GLU A 154 -5.31 6.80 18.78
N VAL A 155 -4.50 6.72 17.75
CA VAL A 155 -3.31 5.88 17.73
C VAL A 155 -2.13 6.65 18.35
N PRO A 156 -1.29 6.02 19.19
CA PRO A 156 -0.10 6.67 19.72
C PRO A 156 0.81 7.23 18.63
N THR A 157 1.37 8.42 18.85
CA THR A 157 2.20 9.12 17.88
C THR A 157 3.70 8.91 18.07
N THR A 158 4.15 8.44 19.23
CA THR A 158 5.56 8.15 19.49
C THR A 158 5.94 6.77 19.00
N GLY A 159 7.14 6.62 18.43
CA GLY A 159 7.56 5.35 17.86
C GLY A 159 7.53 4.17 18.84
N ARG A 160 7.88 4.41 20.11
CA ARG A 160 7.86 3.38 21.15
C ARG A 160 6.44 2.96 21.55
N ASP A 161 5.55 3.94 21.76
CA ASP A 161 4.18 3.67 22.16
C ASP A 161 3.38 3.07 21.00
N LEU A 162 3.66 3.52 19.77
CA LEU A 162 3.11 2.94 18.57
C LEU A 162 3.50 1.46 18.43
N MET A 163 4.78 1.13 18.61
CA MET A 163 5.24 -0.26 18.60
C MET A 163 4.57 -1.08 19.69
N LYS A 164 4.46 -0.54 20.92
CA LYS A 164 3.77 -1.20 22.02
C LYS A 164 2.30 -1.47 21.67
N TYR A 165 1.61 -0.49 21.13
CA TYR A 165 0.23 -0.63 20.67
C TYR A 165 0.10 -1.74 19.64
N GLN A 166 0.93 -1.72 18.59
CA GLN A 166 0.93 -2.70 17.52
C GLN A 166 1.19 -4.13 18.03
N VAL A 167 2.20 -4.29 18.88
CA VAL A 167 2.50 -5.59 19.50
C VAL A 167 1.35 -6.06 20.39
N THR A 168 0.73 -5.14 21.14
CA THR A 168 -0.39 -5.48 22.02
C THR A 168 -1.60 -5.98 21.22
N VAL A 169 -1.95 -5.30 20.12
CA VAL A 169 -3.07 -5.73 19.26
C VAL A 169 -2.76 -7.07 18.59
N ASN A 170 -1.55 -7.27 18.08
CA ASN A 170 -1.14 -8.55 17.51
C ASN A 170 -1.19 -9.69 18.54
N LEU A 171 -0.76 -9.45 19.77
CA LEU A 171 -0.89 -10.45 20.85
C LEU A 171 -2.36 -10.74 21.18
N LEU A 172 -3.21 -9.73 21.20
CA LEU A 172 -4.65 -9.91 21.41
C LEU A 172 -5.26 -10.79 20.31
N LEU A 173 -4.95 -10.49 19.04
CA LEU A 173 -5.41 -11.30 17.91
C LEU A 173 -4.90 -12.75 18.01
N GLN A 174 -3.63 -12.93 18.38
CA GLN A 174 -3.05 -14.26 18.60
C GLN A 174 -3.79 -15.05 19.71
N LEU A 175 -4.16 -14.38 20.79
CA LEU A 175 -4.90 -15.02 21.89
C LEU A 175 -6.34 -15.36 21.49
N LEU A 176 -6.97 -14.53 20.67
CA LEU A 176 -8.36 -14.73 20.24
C LEU A 176 -8.50 -15.73 19.10
N PHE A 177 -7.58 -15.70 18.13
CA PHE A 177 -7.71 -16.37 16.83
C PHE A 177 -6.51 -17.24 16.45
N GLY A 178 -5.46 -17.29 17.28
CA GLY A 178 -4.33 -18.20 17.06
C GLY A 178 -4.80 -19.66 17.02
N ASN A 179 -4.11 -20.50 16.29
CA ASN A 179 -4.49 -21.90 16.04
C ASN A 179 -4.62 -22.79 17.32
N THR A 180 -4.19 -22.29 18.46
CA THR A 180 -4.35 -22.95 19.78
C THR A 180 -5.43 -22.30 20.64
N SER A 181 -6.07 -21.23 20.15
CA SER A 181 -7.15 -20.56 20.89
C SER A 181 -8.43 -21.40 20.89
N GLN A 182 -9.22 -21.26 21.94
CA GLN A 182 -10.51 -21.94 22.05
C GLN A 182 -11.47 -21.52 20.93
N ASN A 183 -11.44 -20.26 20.52
CA ASN A 183 -12.27 -19.75 19.43
C ASN A 183 -11.92 -20.41 18.09
N TYR A 184 -10.61 -20.47 17.77
CA TYR A 184 -10.16 -21.12 16.55
C TYR A 184 -10.54 -22.61 16.54
N LEU A 185 -10.24 -23.33 17.62
CA LEU A 185 -10.51 -24.76 17.71
C LEU A 185 -12.00 -25.08 17.61
N ALA A 186 -12.86 -24.30 18.26
CA ALA A 186 -14.32 -24.49 18.16
C ALA A 186 -14.82 -24.30 16.72
N LEU A 187 -14.41 -23.22 16.04
CA LEU A 187 -14.81 -22.94 14.66
C LEU A 187 -14.22 -23.95 13.65
N TYR A 188 -13.02 -24.46 13.94
CA TYR A 188 -12.38 -25.51 13.14
C TYR A 188 -13.12 -26.84 13.27
N ASP A 189 -13.48 -27.24 14.49
CA ASP A 189 -14.24 -28.48 14.76
C ASP A 189 -15.65 -28.43 14.16
N GLU A 190 -16.28 -27.26 14.09
CA GLU A 190 -17.54 -27.03 13.39
C GLU A 190 -17.40 -26.99 11.85
N GLY A 191 -16.17 -27.04 11.32
CA GLY A 191 -15.90 -26.96 9.88
C GLY A 191 -16.15 -25.59 9.27
N LEU A 192 -16.22 -24.55 10.08
CA LEU A 192 -16.39 -23.15 9.64
C LEU A 192 -15.07 -22.50 9.22
N LEU A 193 -13.96 -22.97 9.77
CA LEU A 193 -12.59 -22.56 9.41
C LEU A 193 -11.79 -23.75 8.90
N ASP A 194 -10.77 -23.47 8.13
CA ASP A 194 -9.73 -24.41 7.73
C ASP A 194 -8.34 -23.80 7.89
N ASP A 195 -7.29 -24.53 7.50
CA ASP A 195 -5.89 -24.11 7.63
C ASP A 195 -5.54 -22.84 6.82
N SER A 196 -6.43 -22.37 5.96
CA SER A 196 -6.26 -21.10 5.22
C SER A 196 -6.70 -19.87 6.00
N PHE A 197 -7.33 -20.05 7.19
CA PHE A 197 -7.73 -18.94 8.03
C PHE A 197 -6.51 -18.14 8.50
N SER A 198 -6.60 -16.84 8.37
CA SER A 198 -5.57 -15.91 8.84
C SER A 198 -6.21 -14.66 9.41
N TYR A 199 -5.48 -13.97 10.25
CA TYR A 199 -5.83 -12.66 10.78
C TYR A 199 -4.60 -11.75 10.69
N ASP A 200 -4.84 -10.47 10.55
CA ASP A 200 -3.78 -9.47 10.46
C ASP A 200 -4.22 -8.15 11.09
N PHE A 201 -3.25 -7.34 11.50
CA PHE A 201 -3.44 -5.99 11.98
C PHE A 201 -2.50 -5.06 11.23
N ASN A 202 -3.07 -4.17 10.46
CA ASN A 202 -2.34 -3.17 9.72
C ASN A 202 -2.54 -1.78 10.32
N LEU A 203 -1.47 -1.02 10.36
CA LEU A 203 -1.47 0.35 10.83
C LEU A 203 -0.87 1.23 9.73
N GLU A 204 -1.75 1.85 8.95
CA GLU A 204 -1.39 2.70 7.84
C GLU A 204 -1.55 4.18 8.24
N ASP A 205 -0.51 4.96 8.01
CA ASP A 205 -0.50 6.43 8.20
C ASP A 205 -1.16 6.91 9.51
N ARG A 206 -0.91 6.18 10.62
CA ARG A 206 -1.47 6.40 11.98
C ARG A 206 -2.98 6.11 12.10
N LYS A 207 -3.52 5.31 11.19
CA LYS A 207 -4.87 4.76 11.29
C LYS A 207 -4.77 3.24 11.35
N SER A 208 -5.50 2.63 12.26
CA SER A 208 -5.60 1.18 12.35
C SER A 208 -6.58 0.66 11.30
N VAL A 209 -6.22 -0.41 10.63
CA VAL A 209 -7.05 -1.15 9.70
C VAL A 209 -7.30 -2.55 10.23
#